data_b99d8479a93bdbb9c8d31b3dc8fd6158
#
_entry.id   b99d8479a93bdbb9c8d31b3dc8fd6158
#
_cell.length_a   1.000
_cell.length_b   1.000
_cell.length_c   1.000
_cell.angle_alpha   90.00
_cell.angle_beta   90.00
_cell.angle_gamma   90.00
#
_symmetry.space_group_name_H-M   'P 1'
#
loop_
_entity.id
_entity.type
_entity.pdbx_description
1 polymer ?
#
loop_
_entity_poly.entity_id
_entity_poly.type
_entity_poly.pdbx_seq_one_letter_code
_entity_poly.pdbx_strand_id
1 'polypeptide(L)'
;ITGITTAYQMYERGYEVTVFDKNRYAAMETSFANGGQLSACNAEVWNSWSTIATGIKWMFKKDAPLLFNPKLNLHKLSWLLKFVSNIPNHKDHTILTAKMAIESRSEFKRMLSAENIKLDLKEKGILHLCDSYKNLEHGRIVSSWLNEAGLIRKEVTLEEISVIEPTIDLSSFIGGFYTQSDMSGDIHKFTKLLADACQKKGVKFHYDTAITKVTHNNAN
;
A
#
# COMPACT_ATOMS: atom_id res chain seq x y z
N ILE A 1 -2.99 -5.19 9.21
CA ILE A 1 -1.59 -4.76 9.35
C ILE A 1 -1.49 -3.43 10.08
N THR A 2 -2.17 -2.37 9.64
CA THR A 2 -1.99 -1.00 10.19
C THR A 2 -2.15 -0.93 11.70
N GLY A 3 -3.22 -1.49 12.29
CA GLY A 3 -3.44 -1.48 13.74
C GLY A 3 -2.35 -2.21 14.52
N ILE A 4 -1.87 -3.35 14.01
CA ILE A 4 -0.84 -4.15 14.71
C ILE A 4 0.53 -3.49 14.64
N THR A 5 0.93 -2.93 13.48
CA THR A 5 2.20 -2.19 13.39
C THR A 5 2.17 -0.91 14.23
N THR A 6 1.02 -0.23 14.32
CA THR A 6 0.83 0.90 15.22
C THR A 6 0.98 0.48 16.67
N ALA A 7 0.33 -0.61 17.09
CA ALA A 7 0.43 -1.13 18.45
C ALA A 7 1.88 -1.48 18.83
N TYR A 8 2.61 -2.13 17.92
CA TYR A 8 4.02 -2.44 18.08
C TYR A 8 4.86 -1.19 18.28
N GLN A 9 4.72 -0.20 17.39
CA GLN A 9 5.47 1.06 17.44
C GLN A 9 5.15 1.89 18.70
N MET A 10 3.91 1.88 19.16
CA MET A 10 3.53 2.57 20.41
C MET A 10 4.12 1.86 21.61
N TYR A 11 4.09 0.53 21.64
CA TYR A 11 4.73 -0.26 22.68
C TYR A 11 6.24 0.01 22.76
N GLU A 12 6.95 0.02 21.62
CA GLU A 12 8.40 0.33 21.60
C GLU A 12 8.72 1.74 22.12
N ARG A 13 7.78 2.67 22.05
CA ARG A 13 7.88 4.02 22.63
C ARG A 13 7.50 4.10 24.11
N GLY A 14 7.23 2.95 24.74
CA GLY A 14 6.93 2.87 26.18
C GLY A 14 5.48 3.14 26.55
N TYR A 15 4.55 3.16 25.59
CA TYR A 15 3.14 3.33 25.92
C TYR A 15 2.52 2.00 26.36
N GLU A 16 1.57 2.08 27.31
CA GLU A 16 0.67 0.97 27.59
C GLU A 16 -0.36 0.88 26.46
N VAL A 17 -0.40 -0.25 25.77
CA VAL A 17 -1.20 -0.41 24.54
C VAL A 17 -2.28 -1.46 24.74
N THR A 18 -3.52 -1.11 24.34
CA THR A 18 -4.63 -2.06 24.24
C THR A 18 -5.21 -2.03 22.83
N VAL A 19 -5.36 -3.19 22.21
CA VAL A 19 -5.92 -3.38 20.87
C VAL A 19 -7.32 -3.99 20.99
N PHE A 20 -8.29 -3.39 20.31
CA PHE A 20 -9.65 -3.93 20.16
C PHE A 20 -9.85 -4.33 18.70
N ASP A 21 -10.32 -5.53 18.44
CA ASP A 21 -10.68 -6.01 17.11
C ASP A 21 -12.05 -6.72 17.18
N LYS A 22 -12.93 -6.39 16.23
CA LYS A 22 -14.24 -7.04 16.10
C LYS A 22 -14.15 -8.51 15.69
N ASN A 23 -13.01 -8.92 15.14
CA ASN A 23 -12.77 -10.29 14.68
C ASN A 23 -12.07 -11.11 15.78
N ARG A 24 -12.10 -12.42 15.63
CA ARG A 24 -11.54 -13.40 16.58
C ARG A 24 -10.01 -13.44 16.65
N TYR A 25 -9.30 -12.83 15.69
CA TYR A 25 -7.85 -12.68 15.67
C TYR A 25 -7.42 -11.58 14.70
N ALA A 26 -6.19 -11.14 14.79
CA ALA A 26 -5.65 -10.09 13.93
C ALA A 26 -5.53 -10.50 12.45
N ALA A 27 -5.72 -9.55 11.54
CA ALA A 27 -5.55 -9.72 10.09
C ALA A 27 -6.70 -10.46 9.36
N MET A 28 -7.91 -10.45 9.90
CA MET A 28 -9.07 -11.08 9.25
C MET A 28 -9.78 -10.23 8.19
N GLU A 29 -9.39 -8.96 8.02
CA GLU A 29 -9.94 -8.06 7.00
C GLU A 29 -9.04 -8.01 5.77
N THR A 30 -8.74 -6.83 5.23
CA THR A 30 -7.89 -6.63 4.03
C THR A 30 -6.53 -7.33 4.11
N SER A 31 -5.96 -7.47 5.31
CA SER A 31 -4.68 -8.18 5.50
C SER A 31 -4.79 -9.70 5.34
N PHE A 32 -6.00 -10.28 5.32
CA PHE A 32 -6.22 -11.71 5.14
C PHE A 32 -5.89 -12.16 3.72
N ALA A 33 -6.39 -11.41 2.72
CA ALA A 33 -6.17 -11.68 1.31
C ALA A 33 -5.86 -10.36 0.57
N ASN A 34 -4.65 -10.24 0.07
CA ASN A 34 -4.15 -9.07 -0.66
C ASN A 34 -3.05 -9.52 -1.63
N GLY A 35 -2.48 -8.59 -2.40
CA GLY A 35 -1.41 -8.89 -3.34
C GLY A 35 -0.06 -9.23 -2.71
N GLY A 36 0.11 -9.09 -1.41
CA GLY A 36 1.35 -9.39 -0.70
C GLY A 36 2.55 -8.56 -1.12
N GLN A 37 2.33 -7.46 -1.84
CA GLN A 37 3.41 -6.63 -2.37
C GLN A 37 3.86 -5.59 -1.34
N LEU A 38 5.17 -5.52 -1.12
CA LEU A 38 5.86 -4.45 -0.41
C LEU A 38 6.56 -3.59 -1.47
N SER A 39 5.75 -2.80 -2.18
CA SER A 39 6.16 -2.08 -3.38
C SER A 39 6.13 -0.58 -3.20
N ALA A 40 7.29 0.02 -2.97
CA ALA A 40 7.46 1.46 -3.00
C ALA A 40 7.28 2.03 -4.43
N CYS A 41 7.44 1.20 -5.46
CA CYS A 41 7.20 1.58 -6.85
C CYS A 41 5.74 1.87 -7.19
N ASN A 42 4.79 1.43 -6.35
CA ASN A 42 3.34 1.72 -6.47
C ASN A 42 2.90 2.95 -5.67
N ALA A 43 3.84 3.83 -5.32
CA ALA A 43 3.57 4.99 -4.47
C ALA A 43 2.92 6.18 -5.20
N GLU A 44 2.69 6.08 -6.53
CA GLU A 44 2.00 7.15 -7.26
C GLU A 44 0.60 7.39 -6.67
N VAL A 45 0.31 8.64 -6.36
CA VAL A 45 -1.01 9.02 -5.83
C VAL A 45 -2.07 9.06 -6.93
N TRP A 46 -3.34 8.86 -6.56
CA TRP A 46 -4.42 8.68 -7.54
C TRP A 46 -5.11 9.96 -7.98
N ASN A 47 -4.82 11.10 -7.35
CA ASN A 47 -5.49 12.35 -7.61
C ASN A 47 -4.99 13.02 -8.91
N SER A 48 -5.45 12.50 -10.04
CA SER A 48 -5.13 13.03 -11.38
C SER A 48 -6.40 13.21 -12.23
N TRP A 49 -6.32 14.06 -13.23
CA TRP A 49 -7.42 14.24 -14.20
C TRP A 49 -7.73 12.95 -14.97
N SER A 50 -6.72 12.14 -15.27
CA SER A 50 -6.90 10.84 -15.92
C SER A 50 -7.68 9.86 -15.05
N THR A 51 -7.43 9.85 -13.74
CA THR A 51 -8.18 9.04 -12.78
C THR A 51 -9.65 9.47 -12.72
N ILE A 52 -9.93 10.77 -12.70
CA ILE A 52 -11.32 11.28 -12.73
C ILE A 52 -12.03 10.84 -14.01
N ALA A 53 -11.39 11.05 -15.18
CA ALA A 53 -11.97 10.65 -16.46
C ALA A 53 -12.24 9.14 -16.54
N THR A 54 -11.32 8.33 -16.02
CA THR A 54 -11.46 6.87 -15.94
C THR A 54 -12.57 6.47 -14.97
N GLY A 55 -12.63 7.10 -13.79
CA GLY A 55 -13.69 6.87 -12.80
C GLY A 55 -15.08 7.16 -13.36
N ILE A 56 -15.24 8.28 -14.08
CA ILE A 56 -16.51 8.61 -14.75
C ILE A 56 -16.89 7.55 -15.78
N LYS A 57 -15.95 7.09 -16.61
CA LYS A 57 -16.20 6.00 -17.57
C LYS A 57 -16.61 4.70 -16.88
N TRP A 58 -16.03 4.38 -15.75
CA TRP A 58 -16.35 3.19 -14.98
C TRP A 58 -17.75 3.23 -14.36
N MET A 59 -18.27 4.40 -14.02
CA MET A 59 -19.64 4.53 -13.50
C MET A 59 -20.71 4.03 -14.47
N PHE A 60 -20.40 3.97 -15.79
CA PHE A 60 -21.31 3.47 -16.84
C PHE A 60 -21.05 2.01 -17.23
N LYS A 61 -20.09 1.32 -16.56
CA LYS A 61 -19.79 -0.09 -16.84
C LYS A 61 -20.23 -0.97 -15.68
N LYS A 62 -20.99 -2.04 -15.97
CA LYS A 62 -21.51 -2.97 -14.96
C LYS A 62 -20.40 -3.71 -14.18
N ASP A 63 -19.31 -4.08 -14.86
CA ASP A 63 -18.20 -4.86 -14.31
C ASP A 63 -16.98 -4.00 -13.94
N ALA A 64 -17.20 -2.72 -13.64
CA ALA A 64 -16.12 -1.83 -13.29
C ALA A 64 -15.66 -2.03 -11.83
N PRO A 65 -14.37 -1.86 -11.54
CA PRO A 65 -13.84 -2.04 -10.20
C PRO A 65 -14.25 -0.93 -9.22
N LEU A 66 -14.86 0.17 -9.71
CA LEU A 66 -15.29 1.31 -8.91
C LEU A 66 -16.80 1.36 -8.80
N LEU A 67 -17.32 1.21 -7.58
CA LEU A 67 -18.71 1.48 -7.22
C LEU A 67 -18.81 2.85 -6.55
N PHE A 68 -19.48 3.77 -7.20
CA PHE A 68 -19.73 5.10 -6.64
C PHE A 68 -21.18 5.18 -6.15
N ASN A 69 -21.37 5.37 -4.85
CA ASN A 69 -22.68 5.62 -4.28
C ASN A 69 -23.13 7.07 -4.64
N PRO A 70 -24.22 7.27 -5.41
CA PRO A 70 -24.63 8.60 -5.87
C PRO A 70 -25.17 9.50 -4.76
N LYS A 71 -25.50 8.96 -3.58
CA LYS A 71 -26.00 9.80 -2.46
C LYS A 71 -24.94 10.80 -2.05
N LEU A 72 -25.23 12.08 -2.27
CA LEU A 72 -24.38 13.19 -1.84
C LEU A 72 -24.61 13.49 -0.37
N ASN A 73 -23.51 13.77 0.34
CA ASN A 73 -23.51 14.39 1.66
C ASN A 73 -22.35 15.38 1.75
N LEU A 74 -22.38 16.27 2.72
CA LEU A 74 -21.39 17.34 2.89
C LEU A 74 -19.97 16.79 3.03
N HIS A 75 -19.80 15.67 3.73
CA HIS A 75 -18.49 15.02 3.89
C HIS A 75 -17.94 14.56 2.54
N LYS A 76 -18.74 13.85 1.74
CA LYS A 76 -18.33 13.38 0.41
C LYS A 76 -18.00 14.55 -0.52
N LEU A 77 -18.82 15.60 -0.52
CA LEU A 77 -18.56 16.79 -1.32
C LEU A 77 -17.25 17.46 -0.92
N SER A 78 -17.01 17.66 0.38
CA SER A 78 -15.74 18.19 0.89
C SER A 78 -14.56 17.32 0.49
N TRP A 79 -14.68 15.98 0.56
CA TRP A 79 -13.63 15.06 0.13
C TRP A 79 -13.34 15.17 -1.37
N LEU A 80 -14.38 15.20 -2.21
CA LEU A 80 -14.22 15.37 -3.67
C LEU A 80 -13.56 16.69 -4.03
N LEU A 81 -13.94 17.79 -3.39
CA LEU A 81 -13.31 19.10 -3.58
C LEU A 81 -11.83 19.07 -3.22
N LYS A 82 -11.48 18.48 -2.06
CA LYS A 82 -10.07 18.29 -1.64
C LYS A 82 -9.30 17.39 -2.59
N PHE A 83 -9.92 16.33 -3.10
CA PHE A 83 -9.29 15.45 -4.09
C PHE A 83 -8.89 16.23 -5.35
N VAL A 84 -9.82 17.02 -5.90
CA VAL A 84 -9.58 17.83 -7.11
C VAL A 84 -8.57 18.95 -6.81
N SER A 85 -8.71 19.68 -5.71
CA SER A 85 -7.82 20.79 -5.37
C SER A 85 -6.36 20.36 -5.13
N ASN A 86 -6.10 19.09 -4.85
CA ASN A 86 -4.76 18.54 -4.69
C ASN A 86 -4.14 17.97 -5.97
N ILE A 87 -4.84 18.01 -7.11
CA ILE A 87 -4.27 17.54 -8.39
C ILE A 87 -2.98 18.28 -8.77
N PRO A 88 -2.85 19.61 -8.58
CA PRO A 88 -1.59 20.30 -8.86
C PRO A 88 -0.38 19.78 -8.06
N ASN A 89 -0.62 19.20 -6.89
CA ASN A 89 0.41 18.67 -6.00
C ASN A 89 0.73 17.18 -6.26
N HIS A 90 0.27 16.62 -7.38
CA HIS A 90 0.39 15.19 -7.71
C HIS A 90 1.84 14.68 -7.62
N LYS A 91 2.80 15.40 -8.21
CA LYS A 91 4.23 15.08 -8.17
C LYS A 91 4.74 15.04 -6.73
N ASP A 92 4.55 16.14 -5.98
CA ASP A 92 5.09 16.28 -4.63
C ASP A 92 4.51 15.24 -3.67
N HIS A 93 3.21 14.96 -3.80
CA HIS A 93 2.56 13.90 -3.03
C HIS A 93 3.09 12.51 -3.40
N THR A 94 3.36 12.25 -4.68
CA THR A 94 3.96 10.98 -5.12
C THR A 94 5.36 10.80 -4.54
N ILE A 95 6.19 11.83 -4.56
CA ILE A 95 7.54 11.81 -3.95
C ILE A 95 7.44 11.56 -2.45
N LEU A 96 6.53 12.26 -1.75
CA LEU A 96 6.32 12.07 -0.31
C LEU A 96 5.86 10.65 0.02
N THR A 97 4.89 10.14 -0.72
CA THR A 97 4.35 8.78 -0.53
C THR A 97 5.42 7.72 -0.78
N ALA A 98 6.27 7.93 -1.81
CA ALA A 98 7.40 7.04 -2.10
C ALA A 98 8.43 7.02 -0.96
N LYS A 99 8.79 8.18 -0.39
CA LYS A 99 9.68 8.26 0.78
C LYS A 99 9.10 7.49 1.97
N MET A 100 7.81 7.72 2.28
CA MET A 100 7.12 6.99 3.35
C MET A 100 7.09 5.47 3.10
N ALA A 101 6.91 5.03 1.85
CA ALA A 101 6.91 3.62 1.48
C ALA A 101 8.30 2.98 1.64
N ILE A 102 9.38 3.71 1.29
CA ILE A 102 10.76 3.27 1.48
C ILE A 102 11.06 3.10 2.98
N GLU A 103 10.69 4.08 3.81
CA GLU A 103 10.83 4.00 5.27
C GLU A 103 10.02 2.85 5.86
N SER A 104 8.77 2.70 5.45
CA SER A 104 7.89 1.61 5.89
C SER A 104 8.47 0.22 5.57
N ARG A 105 9.11 0.07 4.40
CA ARG A 105 9.80 -1.16 4.01
C ARG A 105 11.01 -1.43 4.91
N SER A 106 11.77 -0.41 5.27
CA SER A 106 12.90 -0.53 6.20
C SER A 106 12.42 -0.94 7.59
N GLU A 107 11.36 -0.31 8.09
CA GLU A 107 10.75 -0.66 9.38
C GLU A 107 10.16 -2.07 9.38
N PHE A 108 9.56 -2.50 8.27
CA PHE A 108 9.08 -3.88 8.12
C PHE A 108 10.23 -4.89 8.30
N LYS A 109 11.38 -4.68 7.62
CA LYS A 109 12.55 -5.55 7.77
C LYS A 109 13.11 -5.50 9.19
N ARG A 110 13.12 -4.33 9.83
CA ARG A 110 13.54 -4.17 11.23
C ARG A 110 12.66 -5.00 12.17
N MET A 111 11.33 -4.92 12.01
CA MET A 111 10.39 -5.70 12.83
C MET A 111 10.57 -7.21 12.64
N LEU A 112 10.75 -7.68 11.38
CA LEU A 112 11.03 -9.09 11.11
C LEU A 112 12.27 -9.59 11.88
N SER A 113 13.35 -8.79 11.84
CA SER A 113 14.60 -9.13 12.50
C SER A 113 14.48 -9.07 14.03
N ALA A 114 13.91 -7.98 14.57
CA ALA A 114 13.76 -7.77 16.01
C ALA A 114 12.89 -8.84 16.68
N GLU A 115 11.83 -9.30 16.03
CA GLU A 115 10.90 -10.29 16.55
C GLU A 115 11.18 -11.71 16.02
N ASN A 116 12.28 -11.93 15.29
CA ASN A 116 12.62 -13.22 14.67
C ASN A 116 11.45 -13.84 13.88
N ILE A 117 10.71 -12.98 13.16
CA ILE A 117 9.57 -13.41 12.35
C ILE A 117 10.07 -13.97 11.03
N LYS A 118 9.80 -15.27 10.78
CA LYS A 118 10.15 -15.94 9.53
C LYS A 118 8.97 -15.90 8.58
N LEU A 119 9.16 -15.23 7.45
CA LEU A 119 8.20 -15.15 6.35
C LEU A 119 8.78 -15.79 5.09
N ASP A 120 7.87 -16.23 4.21
CA ASP A 120 8.20 -16.61 2.85
C ASP A 120 8.36 -15.34 1.98
N LEU A 121 9.36 -14.53 2.32
CA LEU A 121 9.64 -13.26 1.67
C LEU A 121 10.41 -13.51 0.36
N LYS A 122 9.91 -12.96 -0.74
CA LYS A 122 10.55 -13.02 -2.05
C LYS A 122 11.12 -11.65 -2.40
N GLU A 123 12.42 -11.49 -2.23
CA GLU A 123 13.17 -10.25 -2.54
C GLU A 123 13.67 -10.28 -4.00
N LYS A 124 12.75 -10.51 -4.94
CA LYS A 124 13.05 -10.61 -6.38
C LYS A 124 12.61 -9.38 -7.17
N GLY A 125 12.33 -8.28 -6.48
CA GLY A 125 11.82 -7.07 -7.12
C GLY A 125 10.36 -7.18 -7.59
N ILE A 126 9.88 -6.07 -8.20
CA ILE A 126 8.57 -6.01 -8.84
C ILE A 126 8.72 -5.49 -10.26
N LEU A 127 8.10 -6.21 -11.20
CA LEU A 127 8.07 -5.90 -12.61
C LEU A 127 6.71 -5.29 -12.99
N HIS A 128 6.74 -4.13 -13.66
CA HIS A 128 5.57 -3.50 -14.26
C HIS A 128 5.67 -3.62 -15.78
N LEU A 129 4.65 -4.15 -16.42
CA LEU A 129 4.58 -4.31 -17.86
C LEU A 129 3.78 -3.16 -18.48
N CYS A 130 4.22 -2.67 -19.64
CA CYS A 130 3.58 -1.62 -20.40
C CYS A 130 3.09 -2.17 -21.74
N ASP A 131 1.79 -2.03 -22.00
CA ASP A 131 1.08 -2.48 -23.21
C ASP A 131 1.00 -1.40 -24.29
N SER A 132 1.39 -0.16 -23.98
CA SER A 132 1.27 0.99 -24.87
C SER A 132 2.37 2.02 -24.63
N TYR A 133 2.72 2.76 -25.67
CA TYR A 133 3.68 3.88 -25.56
C TYR A 133 3.22 4.94 -24.56
N LYS A 134 1.91 5.15 -24.44
CA LYS A 134 1.34 6.07 -23.45
C LYS A 134 1.67 5.63 -22.02
N ASN A 135 1.52 4.33 -21.72
CA ASN A 135 1.82 3.76 -20.41
C ASN A 135 3.33 3.73 -20.14
N LEU A 136 4.15 3.49 -21.16
CA LEU A 136 5.60 3.54 -21.05
C LEU A 136 6.09 4.97 -20.74
N GLU A 137 5.58 5.98 -21.46
CA GLU A 137 5.94 7.37 -21.23
C GLU A 137 5.49 7.88 -19.86
N HIS A 138 4.27 7.55 -19.45
CA HIS A 138 3.80 7.83 -18.10
C HIS A 138 4.72 7.17 -17.05
N GLY A 139 5.09 5.92 -17.27
CA GLY A 139 6.01 5.20 -16.40
C GLY A 139 7.40 5.87 -16.27
N ARG A 140 7.92 6.48 -17.35
CA ARG A 140 9.17 7.27 -17.33
C ARG A 140 9.05 8.50 -16.43
N ILE A 141 7.94 9.24 -16.59
CA ILE A 141 7.66 10.42 -15.76
C ILE A 141 7.58 10.03 -14.29
N VAL A 142 6.79 9.00 -13.94
CA VAL A 142 6.66 8.52 -12.58
C VAL A 142 8.00 8.01 -12.03
N SER A 143 8.78 7.29 -12.84
CA SER A 143 10.11 6.81 -12.44
C SER A 143 11.06 7.95 -12.08
N SER A 144 10.99 9.11 -12.78
CA SER A 144 11.79 10.29 -12.44
C SER A 144 11.44 10.81 -11.04
N TRP A 145 10.15 10.84 -10.67
CA TRP A 145 9.70 11.27 -9.35
C TRP A 145 10.07 10.28 -8.25
N LEU A 146 9.98 8.98 -8.54
CA LEU A 146 10.42 7.94 -7.61
C LEU A 146 11.94 8.01 -7.37
N ASN A 147 12.73 8.32 -8.40
CA ASN A 147 14.17 8.55 -8.26
C ASN A 147 14.49 9.78 -7.37
N GLU A 148 13.71 10.86 -7.47
CA GLU A 148 13.82 12.01 -6.53
C GLU A 148 13.52 11.59 -5.08
N ALA A 149 12.67 10.59 -4.88
CA ALA A 149 12.39 10.02 -3.56
C ALA A 149 13.46 9.03 -3.07
N GLY A 150 14.43 8.66 -3.91
CA GLY A 150 15.48 7.68 -3.59
C GLY A 150 15.15 6.24 -3.98
N LEU A 151 14.11 6.01 -4.80
CA LEU A 151 13.75 4.68 -5.30
C LEU A 151 14.25 4.49 -6.73
N ILE A 152 15.16 3.55 -6.94
CA ILE A 152 15.63 3.20 -8.29
C ILE A 152 14.59 2.28 -8.96
N ARG A 153 13.95 2.80 -10.00
CA ARG A 153 13.04 2.06 -10.89
C ARG A 153 13.59 2.14 -12.31
N LYS A 154 14.07 0.98 -12.82
CA LYS A 154 14.74 0.88 -14.11
C LYS A 154 13.72 0.57 -15.20
N GLU A 155 13.78 1.29 -16.34
CA GLU A 155 13.11 0.87 -17.57
C GLU A 155 13.80 -0.37 -18.11
N VAL A 156 13.03 -1.37 -18.58
CA VAL A 156 13.52 -2.65 -19.07
C VAL A 156 12.90 -2.99 -20.42
N THR A 157 13.72 -3.57 -21.32
CA THR A 157 13.30 -4.05 -22.66
C THR A 157 12.55 -5.38 -22.55
N LEU A 158 11.93 -5.82 -23.65
CA LEU A 158 11.28 -7.13 -23.71
C LEU A 158 12.27 -8.28 -23.49
N GLU A 159 13.50 -8.15 -23.98
CA GLU A 159 14.58 -9.13 -23.76
C GLU A 159 14.96 -9.20 -22.27
N GLU A 160 15.12 -8.07 -21.61
CA GLU A 160 15.40 -8.03 -20.17
C GLU A 160 14.23 -8.62 -19.36
N ILE A 161 12.98 -8.34 -19.77
CA ILE A 161 11.78 -8.89 -19.12
C ILE A 161 11.75 -10.41 -19.25
N SER A 162 12.09 -10.97 -20.42
CA SER A 162 12.12 -12.42 -20.64
C SER A 162 13.13 -13.15 -19.75
N VAL A 163 14.19 -12.44 -19.33
CA VAL A 163 15.17 -12.97 -18.36
C VAL A 163 14.65 -12.89 -16.92
N ILE A 164 13.97 -11.80 -16.58
CA ILE A 164 13.40 -11.58 -15.23
C ILE A 164 12.24 -12.55 -14.96
N GLU A 165 11.35 -12.71 -15.93
CA GLU A 165 10.15 -13.56 -15.82
C GLU A 165 9.89 -14.31 -17.15
N PRO A 166 10.50 -15.47 -17.34
CA PRO A 166 10.44 -16.21 -18.60
C PRO A 166 9.07 -16.79 -18.96
N THR A 167 8.13 -16.80 -18.01
CA THR A 167 6.80 -17.42 -18.19
C THR A 167 5.77 -16.48 -18.80
N ILE A 168 6.08 -15.18 -18.91
CA ILE A 168 5.16 -14.19 -19.43
C ILE A 168 5.14 -14.22 -20.96
N ASP A 169 3.95 -14.28 -21.55
CA ASP A 169 3.76 -13.98 -22.97
C ASP A 169 3.91 -12.47 -23.21
N LEU A 170 4.98 -12.08 -23.89
CA LEU A 170 5.35 -10.69 -24.14
C LEU A 170 4.69 -10.08 -25.38
N SER A 171 3.89 -10.85 -26.13
CA SER A 171 3.28 -10.41 -27.40
C SER A 171 2.40 -9.15 -27.30
N SER A 172 1.84 -8.89 -26.11
CA SER A 172 0.97 -7.74 -25.84
C SER A 172 1.67 -6.57 -25.15
N PHE A 173 3.00 -6.64 -24.96
CA PHE A 173 3.75 -5.62 -24.24
C PHE A 173 4.84 -5.00 -25.13
N ILE A 174 5.25 -3.79 -24.78
CA ILE A 174 6.29 -3.04 -25.52
C ILE A 174 7.52 -2.73 -24.65
N GLY A 175 7.50 -3.06 -23.37
CA GLY A 175 8.54 -2.83 -22.39
C GLY A 175 7.97 -2.80 -20.98
N GLY A 176 8.75 -2.33 -20.02
CA GLY A 176 8.32 -2.29 -18.64
C GLY A 176 9.28 -1.53 -17.73
N PHE A 177 9.01 -1.63 -16.43
CA PHE A 177 9.85 -1.07 -15.37
C PHE A 177 10.09 -2.12 -14.30
N TYR A 178 11.32 -2.20 -13.83
CA TYR A 178 11.74 -3.12 -12.78
C TYR A 178 12.29 -2.37 -11.57
N THR A 179 11.77 -2.71 -10.39
CA THR A 179 12.22 -2.18 -9.10
C THR A 179 12.79 -3.32 -8.26
N GLN A 180 14.08 -3.49 -8.32
CA GLN A 180 14.79 -4.60 -7.66
C GLN A 180 14.65 -4.59 -6.14
N SER A 181 14.53 -3.41 -5.53
CA SER A 181 14.44 -3.27 -4.07
C SER A 181 13.08 -3.62 -3.47
N ASP A 182 12.05 -3.77 -4.30
CA ASP A 182 10.71 -4.17 -3.87
C ASP A 182 10.61 -5.69 -3.70
N MET A 183 9.59 -6.14 -3.02
CA MET A 183 9.47 -7.54 -2.63
C MET A 183 8.00 -7.96 -2.47
N SER A 184 7.77 -9.26 -2.32
CA SER A 184 6.46 -9.80 -1.97
C SER A 184 6.56 -10.79 -0.81
N GLY A 185 5.48 -10.91 -0.02
CA GLY A 185 5.43 -11.79 1.13
C GLY A 185 4.03 -11.98 1.68
N ASP A 186 3.87 -12.91 2.60
CA ASP A 186 2.60 -13.20 3.26
C ASP A 186 2.33 -12.17 4.37
N ILE A 187 1.56 -11.14 4.04
CA ILE A 187 1.20 -10.06 4.97
C ILE A 187 0.20 -10.51 6.04
N HIS A 188 -0.63 -11.52 5.76
CA HIS A 188 -1.49 -12.12 6.78
C HIS A 188 -0.66 -12.80 7.86
N LYS A 189 0.28 -13.67 7.45
CA LYS A 189 1.22 -14.34 8.35
C LYS A 189 2.06 -13.33 9.16
N PHE A 190 2.61 -12.30 8.49
CA PHE A 190 3.34 -11.23 9.17
C PHE A 190 2.49 -10.57 10.27
N THR A 191 1.28 -10.14 9.93
CA THR A 191 0.42 -9.40 10.85
C THR A 191 0.05 -10.24 12.08
N LYS A 192 -0.22 -11.54 11.87
CA LYS A 192 -0.49 -12.48 12.98
C LYS A 192 0.72 -12.67 13.88
N LEU A 193 1.88 -12.96 13.30
CA LEU A 193 3.11 -13.20 14.09
C LEU A 193 3.54 -11.94 14.84
N LEU A 194 3.35 -10.75 14.25
CA LEU A 194 3.62 -9.50 14.96
C LEU A 194 2.62 -9.25 16.09
N ALA A 195 1.34 -9.59 15.92
CA ALA A 195 0.34 -9.52 16.99
C ALA A 195 0.71 -10.44 18.15
N ASP A 196 1.14 -11.69 17.86
CA ASP A 196 1.61 -12.63 18.87
C ASP A 196 2.85 -12.09 19.62
N ALA A 197 3.78 -11.46 18.89
CA ALA A 197 4.95 -10.82 19.50
C ALA A 197 4.52 -9.65 20.42
N CYS A 198 3.60 -8.80 19.99
CA CYS A 198 3.04 -7.72 20.81
C CYS A 198 2.40 -8.27 22.09
N GLN A 199 1.61 -9.33 21.99
CA GLN A 199 0.94 -9.95 23.14
C GLN A 199 1.95 -10.49 24.14
N LYS A 200 3.01 -11.19 23.69
CA LYS A 200 4.10 -11.66 24.54
C LYS A 200 4.85 -10.54 25.27
N LYS A 201 4.87 -9.35 24.68
CA LYS A 201 5.49 -8.15 25.27
C LYS A 201 4.56 -7.40 26.25
N GLY A 202 3.29 -7.81 26.40
CA GLY A 202 2.34 -7.22 27.34
C GLY A 202 1.32 -6.27 26.70
N VAL A 203 1.27 -6.16 25.38
CA VAL A 203 0.15 -5.47 24.70
C VAL A 203 -1.13 -6.27 24.93
N LYS A 204 -2.18 -5.59 25.39
CA LYS A 204 -3.47 -6.21 25.69
C LYS A 204 -4.32 -6.31 24.40
N PHE A 205 -4.95 -7.47 24.17
CA PHE A 205 -5.83 -7.68 23.02
C PHE A 205 -7.23 -8.09 23.48
N HIS A 206 -8.24 -7.42 22.93
CA HIS A 206 -9.65 -7.75 23.08
C HIS A 206 -10.21 -8.06 21.71
N TYR A 207 -10.23 -9.33 21.37
CA TYR A 207 -10.88 -9.86 20.16
C TYR A 207 -12.38 -10.00 20.36
N ASP A 208 -13.13 -10.25 19.28
CA ASP A 208 -14.61 -10.32 19.27
C ASP A 208 -15.27 -9.08 19.90
N THR A 209 -14.58 -7.94 19.85
CA THR A 209 -14.97 -6.72 20.53
C THR A 209 -15.03 -5.55 19.56
N ALA A 210 -16.24 -5.16 19.16
CA ALA A 210 -16.47 -4.02 18.27
C ALA A 210 -16.57 -2.72 19.07
N ILE A 211 -15.80 -1.71 18.68
CA ILE A 211 -15.94 -0.35 19.21
C ILE A 211 -17.09 0.34 18.47
N THR A 212 -18.17 0.63 19.18
CA THR A 212 -19.36 1.30 18.63
C THR A 212 -19.31 2.82 18.72
N LYS A 213 -18.62 3.34 19.72
CA LYS A 213 -18.54 4.78 19.95
C LYS A 213 -17.28 5.15 20.74
N VAL A 214 -16.66 6.25 20.35
CA VAL A 214 -15.61 6.92 21.14
C VAL A 214 -16.22 8.25 21.64
N THR A 215 -16.19 8.48 22.94
CA THR A 215 -16.63 9.73 23.56
C THR A 215 -15.43 10.43 24.16
N HIS A 216 -15.29 11.71 23.87
CA HIS A 216 -14.30 12.55 24.53
C HIS A 216 -14.98 13.20 25.72
N ASN A 217 -14.61 12.83 26.93
CA ASN A 217 -14.98 13.56 28.11
C ASN A 217 -13.93 14.67 28.28
N ASN A 218 -14.34 15.92 28.14
CA ASN A 218 -13.54 17.04 28.64
C ASN A 218 -13.51 16.90 30.18
N ALA A 219 -12.65 16.08 30.71
CA ALA A 219 -12.29 16.14 32.11
C ALA A 219 -11.42 17.39 32.26
N ASN A 220 -11.95 18.38 33.03
CA ASN A 220 -11.23 19.56 33.47
C ASN A 220 -9.97 19.17 34.23
#